data_467e63b9b012e57f7219b3ce3dd29884
#
_entry.id   467e63b9b012e57f7219b3ce3dd29884
#
_cell.length_a   1.000
_cell.length_b   1.000
_cell.length_c   1.000
_cell.angle_alpha   90.00
_cell.angle_beta   90.00
_cell.angle_gamma   90.00
#
_symmetry.space_group_name_H-M   'P 1'
#
loop_
_entity.id
_entity.type
_entity.pdbx_description
1 polymer ?
#
loop_
_entity_poly.entity_id
_entity_poly.type
_entity_poly.pdbx_seq_one_letter_code
_entity_poly.pdbx_strand_id
1 'polypeptide(L)'
;MGENGQEKVIERQVYQTLKKADTAMAKKIKIRKVSAWTMGITVVLAIMFAIISYKSEKEFRTLRMTTEQYIACEKAAKQLQNGSAYLTEQVRLYAITRESKYMDLYFAETNSHRRENAVESLKQYFDGTEIFDSLEEAMEYSSELMNTEYYAMRLVRHFPYRKIPGRKP
;
A
#
# COMPACT_ATOMS: atom_id res chain seq x y z
N MET A 1 -71.15 53.83 -43.21
CA MET A 1 -69.78 54.25 -42.94
C MET A 1 -69.28 53.52 -41.64
N GLY A 2 -69.35 52.16 -41.65
CA GLY A 2 -69.07 51.41 -40.42
C GLY A 2 -68.21 50.10 -40.66
N GLU A 3 -68.00 49.68 -41.91
CA GLU A 3 -67.37 48.41 -42.21
C GLU A 3 -65.84 48.39 -42.13
N ASN A 4 -65.22 49.53 -42.39
CA ASN A 4 -63.74 49.62 -42.43
C ASN A 4 -63.03 49.63 -41.01
N GLY A 5 -63.81 49.79 -39.93
CA GLY A 5 -63.30 49.76 -38.58
C GLY A 5 -63.13 48.34 -37.98
N GLN A 6 -64.08 47.48 -38.33
CA GLN A 6 -64.08 46.13 -37.82
C GLN A 6 -63.03 45.23 -38.53
N GLU A 7 -62.84 45.42 -39.79
CA GLU A 7 -61.83 44.69 -40.55
C GLU A 7 -60.41 44.97 -40.06
N LYS A 8 -60.04 46.21 -39.74
CA LYS A 8 -58.75 46.56 -39.18
C LYS A 8 -58.51 46.00 -37.76
N VAL A 9 -59.60 45.82 -37.01
CA VAL A 9 -59.50 45.21 -35.64
C VAL A 9 -59.24 43.70 -35.74
N ILE A 10 -59.91 43.01 -36.62
CA ILE A 10 -59.74 41.59 -36.88
C ILE A 10 -58.36 41.31 -37.46
N GLU A 11 -57.88 42.12 -38.39
CA GLU A 11 -56.54 42.02 -38.96
C GLU A 11 -55.43 42.16 -37.92
N ARG A 12 -55.57 43.12 -37.00
CA ARG A 12 -54.65 43.27 -35.85
C ARG A 12 -54.70 42.11 -34.89
N GLN A 13 -55.85 41.54 -34.62
CA GLN A 13 -55.98 40.35 -33.75
C GLN A 13 -55.37 39.09 -34.39
N VAL A 14 -55.58 38.90 -35.67
CA VAL A 14 -54.95 37.78 -36.41
C VAL A 14 -53.45 37.94 -36.46
N TYR A 15 -52.93 39.16 -36.73
CA TYR A 15 -51.50 39.44 -36.69
C TYR A 15 -50.86 39.19 -35.33
N GLN A 16 -51.52 39.59 -34.24
CA GLN A 16 -51.04 39.37 -32.86
C GLN A 16 -51.05 37.88 -32.51
N THR A 17 -52.04 37.12 -32.95
CA THR A 17 -52.10 35.66 -32.72
C THR A 17 -51.05 34.91 -33.51
N LEU A 18 -50.80 35.28 -34.77
CA LEU A 18 -49.72 34.72 -35.59
C LEU A 18 -48.35 35.03 -34.99
N LYS A 19 -48.09 36.25 -34.55
CA LYS A 19 -46.84 36.65 -33.90
C LYS A 19 -46.60 35.94 -32.57
N LYS A 20 -47.66 35.66 -31.79
CA LYS A 20 -47.58 34.84 -30.57
C LYS A 20 -47.28 33.37 -30.88
N ALA A 21 -47.86 32.82 -31.92
CA ALA A 21 -47.61 31.45 -32.36
C ALA A 21 -46.17 31.28 -32.87
N ASP A 22 -45.65 32.24 -33.65
CA ASP A 22 -44.26 32.20 -34.12
C ASP A 22 -43.25 32.32 -32.97
N THR A 23 -43.50 33.21 -32.02
CA THR A 23 -42.63 33.32 -30.80
C THR A 23 -42.69 32.06 -29.93
N ALA A 24 -43.83 31.43 -29.78
CA ALA A 24 -43.99 30.17 -29.05
C ALA A 24 -43.29 29.00 -29.75
N MET A 25 -43.37 28.93 -31.07
CA MET A 25 -42.65 27.92 -31.86
C MET A 25 -41.14 28.12 -31.82
N ALA A 26 -40.65 29.33 -31.95
CA ALA A 26 -39.23 29.67 -31.86
C ALA A 26 -38.66 29.36 -30.44
N LYS A 27 -39.45 29.60 -29.40
CA LYS A 27 -39.09 29.26 -28.02
C LYS A 27 -39.04 27.74 -27.79
N LYS A 28 -39.98 26.99 -28.38
CA LYS A 28 -40.04 25.52 -28.30
C LYS A 28 -38.86 24.86 -29.03
N ILE A 29 -38.47 25.41 -30.18
CA ILE A 29 -37.30 24.92 -30.95
C ILE A 29 -35.96 25.19 -30.17
N LYS A 30 -35.81 26.34 -29.52
CA LYS A 30 -34.65 26.66 -28.68
C LYS A 30 -34.55 25.70 -27.48
N ILE A 31 -35.67 25.43 -26.82
CA ILE A 31 -35.69 24.51 -25.63
C ILE A 31 -35.29 23.09 -26.06
N ARG A 32 -35.79 22.59 -27.20
CA ARG A 32 -35.38 21.26 -27.68
C ARG A 32 -33.90 21.16 -28.04
N LYS A 33 -33.32 22.22 -28.62
CA LYS A 33 -31.86 22.25 -28.91
C LYS A 33 -31.01 22.30 -27.64
N VAL A 34 -31.43 23.08 -26.66
CA VAL A 34 -30.72 23.16 -25.35
C VAL A 34 -30.82 21.82 -24.62
N SER A 35 -32.01 21.19 -24.60
CA SER A 35 -32.17 19.88 -23.96
C SER A 35 -31.36 18.77 -24.65
N ALA A 36 -31.30 18.76 -25.99
CA ALA A 36 -30.47 17.81 -26.72
C ALA A 36 -28.97 18.01 -26.46
N TRP A 37 -28.55 19.27 -26.30
CA TRP A 37 -27.15 19.60 -26.01
C TRP A 37 -26.72 19.20 -24.59
N THR A 38 -27.60 19.44 -23.60
CA THR A 38 -27.35 18.98 -22.21
C THR A 38 -27.32 17.46 -22.12
N MET A 39 -28.20 16.76 -22.86
CA MET A 39 -28.15 15.30 -22.90
C MET A 39 -26.87 14.77 -23.55
N GLY A 40 -26.39 15.42 -24.61
CA GLY A 40 -25.11 15.08 -25.23
C GLY A 40 -23.90 15.24 -24.27
N ILE A 41 -23.86 16.34 -23.53
CA ILE A 41 -22.80 16.59 -22.53
C ILE A 41 -22.82 15.55 -21.41
N THR A 42 -24.00 15.21 -20.88
CA THR A 42 -24.10 14.20 -19.82
C THR A 42 -23.63 12.82 -20.27
N VAL A 43 -23.94 12.43 -21.49
CA VAL A 43 -23.46 11.15 -22.06
C VAL A 43 -21.94 11.15 -22.21
N VAL A 44 -21.35 12.23 -22.73
CA VAL A 44 -19.89 12.37 -22.85
C VAL A 44 -19.20 12.31 -21.48
N LEU A 45 -19.74 13.01 -20.48
CA LEU A 45 -19.21 12.96 -19.10
C LEU A 45 -19.33 11.55 -18.49
N ALA A 46 -20.43 10.85 -18.73
CA ALA A 46 -20.61 9.48 -18.26
C ALA A 46 -19.58 8.51 -18.89
N ILE A 47 -19.30 8.67 -20.17
CA ILE A 47 -18.29 7.86 -20.88
C ILE A 47 -16.89 8.18 -20.35
N MET A 48 -16.54 9.46 -20.16
CA MET A 48 -15.27 9.86 -19.56
C MET A 48 -15.10 9.29 -18.15
N PHE A 49 -16.15 9.36 -17.34
CA PHE A 49 -16.11 8.81 -15.99
C PHE A 49 -15.91 7.29 -15.98
N ALA A 50 -16.58 6.58 -16.90
CA ALA A 50 -16.40 5.13 -17.06
C ALA A 50 -14.96 4.76 -17.47
N ILE A 51 -14.34 5.53 -18.37
CA ILE A 51 -12.95 5.32 -18.80
C ILE A 51 -11.97 5.57 -17.63
N ILE A 52 -12.18 6.64 -16.87
CA ILE A 52 -11.34 6.96 -15.70
C ILE A 52 -11.47 5.88 -14.64
N SER A 53 -12.70 5.42 -14.33
CA SER A 53 -12.94 4.35 -13.38
C SER A 53 -12.26 3.04 -13.78
N TYR A 54 -12.32 2.68 -15.05
CA TYR A 54 -11.69 1.46 -15.57
C TYR A 54 -10.14 1.54 -15.48
N LYS A 55 -9.54 2.69 -15.79
CA LYS A 55 -8.08 2.89 -15.64
C LYS A 55 -7.65 2.88 -14.17
N SER A 56 -8.42 3.52 -13.30
CA SER A 56 -8.14 3.60 -11.86
C SER A 56 -8.08 2.21 -11.21
N GLU A 57 -8.94 1.27 -11.65
CA GLU A 57 -8.96 -0.09 -11.10
C GLU A 57 -7.67 -0.88 -11.37
N LYS A 58 -7.05 -0.68 -12.54
CA LYS A 58 -5.75 -1.29 -12.87
C LYS A 58 -4.60 -0.72 -12.04
N GLU A 59 -4.56 0.59 -11.84
CA GLU A 59 -3.52 1.25 -11.05
C GLU A 59 -3.64 0.91 -9.56
N PHE A 60 -4.87 0.78 -9.04
CA PHE A 60 -5.11 0.35 -7.66
C PHE A 60 -4.63 -1.09 -7.39
N ARG A 61 -4.76 -2.00 -8.35
CA ARG A 61 -4.22 -3.37 -8.22
C ARG A 61 -2.70 -3.37 -8.13
N THR A 62 -2.03 -2.60 -8.96
CA THR A 62 -0.56 -2.51 -8.96
C THR A 62 -0.06 -1.90 -7.64
N LEU A 63 -0.69 -0.83 -7.17
CA LEU A 63 -0.36 -0.20 -5.87
C LEU A 63 -0.57 -1.18 -4.70
N ARG A 64 -1.65 -1.95 -4.72
CA ARG A 64 -1.92 -2.95 -3.66
C ARG A 64 -0.86 -4.04 -3.65
N MET A 65 -0.49 -4.61 -4.80
CA MET A 65 0.57 -5.61 -4.89
C MET A 65 1.92 -5.06 -4.38
N THR A 66 2.30 -3.86 -4.79
CA THR A 66 3.55 -3.22 -4.35
C THR A 66 3.54 -2.95 -2.85
N THR A 67 2.40 -2.54 -2.29
CA THR A 67 2.26 -2.30 -0.85
C THR A 67 2.34 -3.59 -0.05
N GLU A 68 1.71 -4.66 -0.50
CA GLU A 68 1.77 -5.98 0.14
C GLU A 68 3.20 -6.55 0.13
N GLN A 69 3.90 -6.41 -0.99
CA GLN A 69 5.31 -6.78 -1.12
C GLN A 69 6.21 -5.97 -0.18
N TYR A 70 6.00 -4.67 -0.10
CA TYR A 70 6.75 -3.79 0.81
C TYR A 70 6.53 -4.17 2.28
N ILE A 71 5.30 -4.41 2.69
CA ILE A 71 4.95 -4.85 4.07
C ILE A 71 5.58 -6.21 4.37
N ALA A 72 5.56 -7.15 3.42
CA ALA A 72 6.20 -8.45 3.58
C ALA A 72 7.71 -8.31 3.77
N CYS A 73 8.36 -7.47 2.97
CA CYS A 73 9.79 -7.18 3.06
C CYS A 73 10.16 -6.54 4.41
N GLU A 74 9.42 -5.51 4.83
CA GLU A 74 9.64 -4.85 6.13
C GLU A 74 9.49 -5.84 7.29
N LYS A 75 8.46 -6.68 7.25
CA LYS A 75 8.23 -7.70 8.28
C LYS A 75 9.37 -8.72 8.34
N ALA A 76 9.82 -9.22 7.20
CA ALA A 76 10.91 -10.19 7.15
C ALA A 76 12.24 -9.59 7.60
N ALA A 77 12.57 -8.37 7.17
CA ALA A 77 13.74 -7.64 7.62
C ALA A 77 13.74 -7.42 9.14
N LYS A 78 12.60 -7.03 9.71
CA LYS A 78 12.43 -6.91 11.17
C LYS A 78 12.58 -8.26 11.90
N GLN A 79 12.05 -9.34 11.34
CA GLN A 79 12.20 -10.68 11.93
C GLN A 79 13.66 -11.13 11.94
N LEU A 80 14.39 -10.91 10.85
CA LEU A 80 15.81 -11.21 10.74
C LEU A 80 16.62 -10.38 11.75
N GLN A 81 16.41 -9.07 11.78
CA GLN A 81 17.10 -8.15 12.70
C GLN A 81 16.81 -8.50 14.16
N ASN A 82 15.54 -8.66 14.51
CA ASN A 82 15.14 -8.96 15.90
C ASN A 82 15.62 -10.32 16.34
N GLY A 83 15.59 -11.33 15.47
CA GLY A 83 16.10 -12.65 15.75
C GLY A 83 17.60 -12.64 16.02
N SER A 84 18.38 -11.96 15.17
CA SER A 84 19.82 -11.83 15.33
C SER A 84 20.19 -11.04 16.60
N ALA A 85 19.51 -9.91 16.86
CA ALA A 85 19.72 -9.13 18.07
C ALA A 85 19.36 -9.92 19.35
N TYR A 86 18.30 -10.70 19.30
CA TYR A 86 17.89 -11.56 20.41
C TYR A 86 18.96 -12.62 20.73
N LEU A 87 19.50 -13.30 19.72
CA LEU A 87 20.57 -14.28 19.91
C LEU A 87 21.80 -13.66 20.57
N THR A 88 22.28 -12.55 20.03
CA THR A 88 23.43 -11.83 20.59
C THR A 88 23.19 -11.41 22.05
N GLU A 89 21.98 -10.96 22.37
CA GLU A 89 21.64 -10.58 23.75
C GLU A 89 21.63 -11.79 24.69
N GLN A 90 21.11 -12.96 24.27
CA GLN A 90 21.17 -14.17 25.10
C GLN A 90 22.62 -14.59 25.39
N VAL A 91 23.51 -14.52 24.37
CA VAL A 91 24.94 -14.80 24.56
C VAL A 91 25.59 -13.85 25.58
N ARG A 92 25.30 -12.55 25.46
CA ARG A 92 25.80 -11.53 26.38
C ARG A 92 25.33 -11.76 27.82
N LEU A 93 24.03 -12.03 28.00
CA LEU A 93 23.43 -12.34 29.30
C LEU A 93 24.05 -13.62 29.91
N TYR A 94 24.23 -14.65 29.09
CA TYR A 94 24.92 -15.86 29.53
C TYR A 94 26.35 -15.59 29.92
N ALA A 95 27.10 -14.80 29.17
CA ALA A 95 28.47 -14.46 29.45
C ALA A 95 28.62 -13.71 30.78
N ILE A 96 27.67 -12.85 31.14
CA ILE A 96 27.66 -12.03 32.35
C ILE A 96 27.14 -12.83 33.54
N THR A 97 25.99 -13.48 33.42
CA THR A 97 25.27 -14.11 34.54
C THR A 97 25.65 -15.58 34.75
N ARG A 98 26.06 -16.28 33.68
CA ARG A 98 26.28 -17.74 33.61
C ARG A 98 25.04 -18.59 33.92
N GLU A 99 23.87 -18.00 33.85
CA GLU A 99 22.64 -18.73 34.03
C GLU A 99 22.30 -19.53 32.77
N SER A 100 22.15 -20.86 32.87
CA SER A 100 21.88 -21.77 31.76
C SER A 100 20.62 -21.40 30.98
N LYS A 101 19.63 -20.72 31.61
CA LYS A 101 18.42 -20.29 31.00
C LYS A 101 18.66 -19.45 29.73
N TYR A 102 19.71 -18.62 29.69
CA TYR A 102 20.02 -17.80 28.53
C TYR A 102 20.58 -18.63 27.37
N MET A 103 21.33 -19.66 27.69
CA MET A 103 21.78 -20.63 26.70
C MET A 103 20.60 -21.45 26.13
N ASP A 104 19.65 -21.87 26.97
CA ASP A 104 18.45 -22.56 26.54
C ASP A 104 17.57 -21.68 25.65
N LEU A 105 17.42 -20.39 25.98
CA LEU A 105 16.69 -19.40 25.15
C LEU A 105 17.39 -19.16 23.81
N TYR A 106 18.72 -19.12 23.79
CA TYR A 106 19.49 -19.02 22.54
C TYR A 106 19.20 -20.20 21.61
N PHE A 107 19.28 -21.42 22.10
CA PHE A 107 18.99 -22.60 21.29
C PHE A 107 17.51 -22.72 20.89
N ALA A 108 16.60 -22.30 21.74
CA ALA A 108 15.18 -22.25 21.40
C ALA A 108 14.92 -21.29 20.21
N GLU A 109 15.53 -20.12 20.21
CA GLU A 109 15.44 -19.18 19.10
C GLU A 109 16.08 -19.73 17.81
N THR A 110 17.27 -20.31 17.93
CA THR A 110 17.96 -20.94 16.78
C THR A 110 17.10 -22.02 16.14
N ASN A 111 16.51 -22.91 16.96
CA ASN A 111 15.67 -24.00 16.51
C ASN A 111 14.29 -23.56 15.98
N SER A 112 13.90 -22.32 16.21
CA SER A 112 12.63 -21.78 15.69
C SER A 112 12.63 -21.56 14.19
N HIS A 113 13.80 -21.49 13.57
CA HIS A 113 14.02 -21.19 12.15
C HIS A 113 13.29 -19.91 11.68
N ARG A 114 13.01 -19.01 12.62
CA ARG A 114 12.21 -17.79 12.33
C ARG A 114 12.88 -16.88 11.33
N ARG A 115 14.21 -16.77 11.36
CA ARG A 115 14.99 -15.94 10.46
C ARG A 115 15.05 -16.53 9.07
N GLU A 116 15.30 -17.83 8.97
CA GLU A 116 15.34 -18.59 7.72
C GLU A 116 13.97 -18.55 7.03
N ASN A 117 12.90 -18.79 7.77
CA ASN A 117 11.52 -18.70 7.26
C ASN A 117 11.16 -17.28 6.80
N ALA A 118 11.70 -16.25 7.45
CA ALA A 118 11.50 -14.86 7.04
C ALA A 118 12.14 -14.58 5.68
N VAL A 119 13.38 -15.03 5.45
CA VAL A 119 14.09 -14.89 4.17
C VAL A 119 13.37 -15.70 3.09
N GLU A 120 13.02 -16.95 3.36
CA GLU A 120 12.32 -17.82 2.39
C GLU A 120 10.97 -17.26 1.97
N SER A 121 10.24 -16.60 2.89
CA SER A 121 8.96 -15.96 2.56
C SER A 121 9.08 -14.82 1.55
N LEU A 122 10.26 -14.22 1.40
CA LEU A 122 10.53 -13.15 0.44
C LEU A 122 10.94 -13.69 -0.93
N LYS A 123 11.44 -14.90 -1.01
CA LYS A 123 11.88 -15.52 -2.27
C LYS A 123 10.79 -15.47 -3.33
N GLN A 124 9.53 -15.76 -2.95
CA GLN A 124 8.40 -15.72 -3.87
C GLN A 124 8.16 -14.35 -4.56
N TYR A 125 8.67 -13.24 -3.98
CA TYR A 125 8.47 -11.90 -4.49
C TYR A 125 9.72 -11.28 -5.12
N PHE A 126 10.92 -11.71 -4.67
CA PHE A 126 12.18 -11.02 -4.96
C PHE A 126 13.26 -11.95 -5.51
N ASP A 127 12.92 -13.21 -5.83
CA ASP A 127 13.88 -14.15 -6.42
C ASP A 127 14.58 -13.58 -7.67
N GLY A 128 15.91 -13.71 -7.72
CA GLY A 128 16.72 -13.17 -8.82
C GLY A 128 16.88 -11.64 -8.83
N THR A 129 16.58 -10.96 -7.73
CA THR A 129 16.83 -9.52 -7.56
C THR A 129 18.06 -9.28 -6.70
N GLU A 130 18.81 -8.20 -6.97
CA GLU A 130 19.96 -7.77 -6.16
C GLU A 130 19.60 -7.55 -4.67
N ILE A 131 18.32 -7.20 -4.39
CA ILE A 131 17.80 -7.05 -3.03
C ILE A 131 17.77 -8.40 -2.32
N PHE A 132 17.34 -9.45 -3.01
CA PHE A 132 17.28 -10.80 -2.44
C PHE A 132 18.67 -11.38 -2.22
N ASP A 133 19.58 -11.19 -3.18
CA ASP A 133 20.97 -11.61 -3.04
C ASP A 133 21.65 -10.98 -1.82
N SER A 134 21.42 -9.66 -1.61
CA SER A 134 21.92 -8.95 -0.42
C SER A 134 21.31 -9.47 0.89
N LEU A 135 20.06 -9.93 0.88
CA LEU A 135 19.40 -10.50 2.04
C LEU A 135 19.93 -11.91 2.36
N GLU A 136 20.21 -12.73 1.34
CA GLU A 136 20.85 -14.04 1.51
C GLU A 136 22.27 -13.87 2.09
N GLU A 137 23.06 -12.92 1.57
CA GLU A 137 24.38 -12.58 2.10
C GLU A 137 24.31 -12.14 3.57
N ALA A 138 23.34 -11.28 3.93
CA ALA A 138 23.12 -10.87 5.31
C ALA A 138 22.76 -12.05 6.23
N MET A 139 22.00 -13.03 5.71
CA MET A 139 21.68 -14.24 6.45
C MET A 139 22.89 -15.15 6.63
N GLU A 140 23.76 -15.26 5.65
CA GLU A 140 25.02 -15.99 5.75
C GLU A 140 25.94 -15.38 6.84
N TYR A 141 26.15 -14.05 6.83
CA TYR A 141 26.89 -13.37 7.89
C TYR A 141 26.26 -13.56 9.29
N SER A 142 24.95 -13.56 9.37
CA SER A 142 24.25 -13.84 10.63
C SER A 142 24.50 -15.28 11.11
N SER A 143 24.61 -16.24 10.20
CA SER A 143 24.91 -17.63 10.54
C SER A 143 26.39 -17.82 10.97
N GLU A 144 27.32 -17.12 10.33
CA GLU A 144 28.73 -17.11 10.77
C GLU A 144 28.88 -16.50 12.18
N LEU A 145 28.14 -15.43 12.46
CA LEU A 145 28.11 -14.82 13.79
C LEU A 145 27.65 -15.83 14.86
N MET A 146 26.64 -16.66 14.57
CA MET A 146 26.18 -17.71 15.48
C MET A 146 27.29 -18.71 15.83
N ASN A 147 28.15 -19.06 14.90
CA ASN A 147 29.31 -19.92 15.19
C ASN A 147 30.26 -19.26 16.21
N THR A 148 30.49 -17.96 16.06
CA THR A 148 31.32 -17.18 16.98
C THR A 148 30.65 -17.07 18.36
N GLU A 149 29.36 -16.85 18.40
CA GLU A 149 28.53 -16.78 19.62
C GLU A 149 28.54 -18.11 20.37
N TYR A 150 28.36 -19.21 19.65
CA TYR A 150 28.44 -20.54 20.23
C TYR A 150 29.84 -20.85 20.83
N TYR A 151 30.89 -20.46 20.12
CA TYR A 151 32.25 -20.58 20.62
C TYR A 151 32.46 -19.74 21.90
N ALA A 152 31.98 -18.52 21.91
CA ALA A 152 32.02 -17.64 23.08
C ALA A 152 31.32 -18.26 24.30
N MET A 153 30.11 -18.83 24.11
CA MET A 153 29.40 -19.54 25.18
C MET A 153 30.17 -20.75 25.72
N ARG A 154 30.83 -21.51 24.85
CA ARG A 154 31.70 -22.63 25.26
C ARG A 154 32.88 -22.16 26.08
N LEU A 155 33.53 -21.06 25.71
CA LEU A 155 34.63 -20.46 26.47
C LEU A 155 34.18 -20.07 27.88
N VAL A 156 33.03 -19.38 27.98
CA VAL A 156 32.48 -18.97 29.31
C VAL A 156 32.18 -20.18 30.20
N ARG A 157 31.74 -21.29 29.58
CA ARG A 157 31.49 -22.54 30.32
C ARG A 157 32.76 -23.19 30.84
N HIS A 158 33.83 -23.17 30.06
CA HIS A 158 35.08 -23.87 30.38
C HIS A 158 36.06 -23.05 31.27
N PHE A 159 36.02 -21.73 31.19
CA PHE A 159 36.88 -20.87 32.00
C PHE A 159 36.12 -20.33 33.20
N PRO A 160 36.37 -20.90 34.42
CA PRO A 160 35.77 -20.34 35.64
C PRO A 160 36.27 -18.90 35.85
N TYR A 161 35.34 -18.01 36.20
CA TYR A 161 35.64 -16.62 36.52
C TYR A 161 36.74 -16.56 37.61
N ARG A 162 37.94 -16.12 37.23
CA ARG A 162 38.93 -15.80 38.19
C ARG A 162 38.50 -14.54 38.94
N LYS A 163 37.95 -14.72 40.14
CA LYS A 163 37.58 -13.61 41.03
C LYS A 163 38.78 -12.67 41.11
N ILE A 164 38.69 -11.47 40.52
CA ILE A 164 39.74 -10.47 40.69
C ILE A 164 39.71 -10.07 42.15
N PRO A 165 40.79 -10.34 42.94
CA PRO A 165 40.80 -9.96 44.35
C PRO A 165 40.70 -8.44 44.46
N GLY A 166 39.66 -7.94 45.14
CA GLY A 166 39.52 -6.52 45.44
C GLY A 166 38.40 -5.74 44.80
N ARG A 167 37.57 -6.31 43.91
CA ARG A 167 36.36 -5.64 43.40
C ARG A 167 35.14 -6.07 44.23
N LYS A 168 34.73 -5.19 45.16
CA LYS A 168 33.42 -5.34 45.85
C LYS A 168 32.28 -5.21 44.83
N PRO A 169 31.16 -5.92 45.04
CA PRO A 169 29.97 -5.87 44.21
C PRO A 169 29.37 -4.48 44.13
#